data_2d9306b48814ca05e21efd43cc396041
#
_entry.id   2d9306b48814ca05e21efd43cc396041
#
_cell.length_a   1.000
_cell.length_b   1.000
_cell.length_c   1.000
_cell.angle_alpha   90.00
_cell.angle_beta   90.00
_cell.angle_gamma   90.00
#
_symmetry.space_group_name_H-M   'P 1'
#
loop_
_entity.id
_entity.type
_entity.pdbx_description
1 polymer ?
#
loop_
_entity_poly.entity_id
_entity_poly.type
_entity_poly.pdbx_seq_one_letter_code
_entity_poly.pdbx_strand_id
1 'polypeptide(L)'
;MKMSRIQGSRRAAIALAAVVALLVVNELAINQFSPNRDKSKDFDFFVYYFAAQAVLDNPHSDLYRGATGRNPTQVEAPDDSDLAKHARSEGFSVVYQYIYPPMLADMLEPLGRISPYRAADVWRGFNLIAIFLALLPLGRLLRVRLLSFEFATLALCALSFFPIRESLHYGQISVAMSALWAVGICAYRDDNPRLSAAVLAII
;
A
#
# COMPACT_ATOMS: atom_id res chain seq x y z
N MET A 1 2.50 9.15 -48.19
CA MET A 1 1.29 9.43 -47.35
C MET A 1 1.11 8.57 -46.10
N LYS A 2 1.67 7.36 -45.98
CA LYS A 2 1.58 6.51 -44.77
C LYS A 2 2.40 6.99 -43.56
N MET A 3 3.57 7.61 -43.77
CA MET A 3 4.47 8.03 -42.66
C MET A 3 3.92 9.17 -41.80
N SER A 4 3.19 10.11 -42.38
CA SER A 4 2.63 11.26 -41.64
C SER A 4 1.51 10.87 -40.67
N ARG A 5 0.73 9.84 -40.98
CA ARG A 5 -0.31 9.31 -40.09
C ARG A 5 0.28 8.60 -38.85
N ILE A 6 1.41 7.89 -39.03
CA ILE A 6 2.07 7.18 -37.93
C ILE A 6 2.69 8.17 -36.94
N GLN A 7 3.28 9.27 -37.46
CA GLN A 7 3.85 10.32 -36.59
C GLN A 7 2.79 11.09 -35.81
N GLY A 8 1.64 11.39 -36.40
CA GLY A 8 0.51 12.03 -35.72
C GLY A 8 -0.05 11.16 -34.59
N SER A 9 -0.23 9.86 -34.84
CA SER A 9 -0.67 8.89 -33.83
C SER A 9 0.29 8.79 -32.65
N ARG A 10 1.61 8.77 -32.89
CA ARG A 10 2.62 8.69 -31.82
C ARG A 10 2.65 9.96 -30.95
N ARG A 11 2.51 11.14 -31.54
CA ARG A 11 2.44 12.42 -30.80
C ARG A 11 1.18 12.49 -29.94
N ALA A 12 0.03 12.07 -30.48
CA ALA A 12 -1.22 12.01 -29.73
C ALA A 12 -1.13 11.04 -28.56
N ALA A 13 -0.52 9.88 -28.75
CA ALA A 13 -0.31 8.89 -27.69
C ALA A 13 0.61 9.42 -26.57
N ILE A 14 1.69 10.12 -26.91
CA ILE A 14 2.60 10.73 -25.93
C ILE A 14 1.87 11.84 -25.17
N ALA A 15 1.11 12.70 -25.85
CA ALA A 15 0.36 13.77 -25.21
C ALA A 15 -0.69 13.20 -24.24
N LEU A 16 -1.40 12.16 -24.62
CA LEU A 16 -2.40 11.51 -23.76
C LEU A 16 -1.73 10.81 -22.57
N ALA A 17 -0.58 10.13 -22.77
CA ALA A 17 0.18 9.55 -21.67
C ALA A 17 0.68 10.61 -20.68
N ALA A 18 1.12 11.78 -21.20
CA ALA A 18 1.52 12.90 -20.34
C ALA A 18 0.34 13.48 -19.55
N VAL A 19 -0.82 13.63 -20.15
CA VAL A 19 -2.06 14.08 -19.45
C VAL A 19 -2.46 13.08 -18.38
N VAL A 20 -2.44 11.79 -18.69
CA VAL A 20 -2.73 10.72 -17.75
C VAL A 20 -1.75 10.74 -16.58
N ALA A 21 -0.43 10.85 -16.85
CA ALA A 21 0.58 10.95 -15.81
C ALA A 21 0.37 12.19 -14.93
N LEU A 22 0.02 13.33 -15.53
CA LEU A 22 -0.28 14.56 -14.80
C LEU A 22 -1.51 14.41 -13.90
N LEU A 23 -2.57 13.78 -14.39
CA LEU A 23 -3.79 13.51 -13.59
C LEU A 23 -3.48 12.57 -12.43
N VAL A 24 -2.69 11.52 -12.65
CA VAL A 24 -2.26 10.60 -11.60
C VAL A 24 -1.40 11.33 -10.56
N VAL A 25 -0.43 12.13 -10.98
CA VAL A 25 0.41 12.92 -10.08
C VAL A 25 -0.45 13.91 -9.28
N ASN A 26 -1.39 14.58 -9.92
CA ASN A 26 -2.28 15.53 -9.27
C ASN A 26 -3.19 14.82 -8.24
N GLU A 27 -3.78 13.68 -8.59
CA GLU A 27 -4.60 12.87 -7.68
C GLU A 27 -3.77 12.42 -6.47
N LEU A 28 -2.55 11.93 -6.70
CA LEU A 28 -1.64 11.51 -5.64
C LEU A 28 -1.21 12.68 -4.75
N ALA A 29 -0.87 13.83 -5.35
CA ALA A 29 -0.44 15.00 -4.61
C ALA A 29 -1.56 15.58 -3.74
N ILE A 30 -2.76 15.74 -4.31
CA ILE A 30 -3.90 16.33 -3.61
C ILE A 30 -4.47 15.38 -2.57
N ASN A 31 -4.71 14.13 -2.95
CA ASN A 31 -5.45 13.21 -2.10
C ASN A 31 -4.57 12.41 -1.14
N GLN A 32 -3.31 12.18 -1.51
CA GLN A 32 -2.43 11.34 -0.72
C GLN A 32 -1.45 12.13 0.16
N PHE A 33 -0.96 13.28 -0.28
CA PHE A 33 0.06 14.07 0.42
C PHE A 33 -0.42 15.46 0.85
N SER A 34 -1.74 15.70 0.90
CA SER A 34 -2.29 16.99 1.35
C SER A 34 -1.92 17.25 2.81
N PRO A 35 -1.44 18.47 3.14
CA PRO A 35 -1.15 18.86 4.52
C PRO A 35 -2.41 18.94 5.41
N ASN A 36 -3.59 19.16 4.83
CA ASN A 36 -4.89 19.12 5.53
C ASN A 36 -5.44 17.70 5.59
N ARG A 37 -4.67 16.82 6.19
CA ARG A 37 -4.98 15.40 6.27
C ARG A 37 -6.21 15.17 7.14
N ASP A 38 -7.23 14.55 6.56
CA ASP A 38 -8.33 13.98 7.34
C ASP A 38 -7.77 12.87 8.24
N LYS A 39 -8.06 12.95 9.55
CA LYS A 39 -7.61 11.96 10.54
C LYS A 39 -8.16 10.55 10.27
N SER A 40 -9.18 10.44 9.40
CA SER A 40 -9.71 9.15 8.95
C SER A 40 -8.84 8.43 7.91
N LYS A 41 -7.86 9.13 7.32
CA LYS A 41 -6.90 8.52 6.40
C LYS A 41 -5.87 7.70 7.16
N ASP A 42 -5.36 6.65 6.49
CA ASP A 42 -4.33 5.75 7.04
C ASP A 42 -4.77 4.97 8.30
N PHE A 43 -6.05 4.77 8.46
CA PHE A 43 -6.62 4.16 9.66
C PHE A 43 -6.03 2.78 9.93
N ASP A 44 -5.93 1.93 8.91
CA ASP A 44 -5.36 0.59 9.03
C ASP A 44 -3.84 0.65 9.25
N PHE A 45 -3.16 1.63 8.62
CA PHE A 45 -1.73 1.83 8.86
C PHE A 45 -1.44 2.16 10.33
N PHE A 46 -2.25 2.98 10.97
CA PHE A 46 -2.02 3.34 12.37
C PHE A 46 -2.17 2.14 13.32
N VAL A 47 -2.98 1.15 12.98
CA VAL A 47 -3.01 -0.12 13.72
C VAL A 47 -1.66 -0.83 13.66
N TYR A 48 -1.05 -0.91 12.47
CA TYR A 48 0.29 -1.52 12.31
C TYR A 48 1.37 -0.70 13.02
N TYR A 49 1.31 0.60 12.89
CA TYR A 49 2.26 1.54 13.49
C TYR A 49 2.29 1.44 15.02
N PHE A 50 1.11 1.47 15.67
CA PHE A 50 1.03 1.35 17.12
C PHE A 50 1.35 -0.06 17.62
N ALA A 51 1.08 -1.09 16.82
CA ALA A 51 1.56 -2.43 17.12
C ALA A 51 3.10 -2.51 17.09
N ALA A 52 3.73 -1.88 16.09
CA ALA A 52 5.19 -1.80 16.01
C ALA A 52 5.80 -1.03 17.20
N GLN A 53 5.17 0.06 17.65
CA GLN A 53 5.61 0.77 18.87
C GLN A 53 5.45 -0.09 20.13
N ALA A 54 4.33 -0.81 20.25
CA ALA A 54 4.12 -1.70 21.39
C ALA A 54 5.19 -2.80 21.47
N VAL A 55 5.57 -3.38 20.33
CA VAL A 55 6.65 -4.39 20.25
C VAL A 55 8.02 -3.77 20.57
N LEU A 56 8.31 -2.57 20.07
CA LEU A 56 9.55 -1.84 20.37
C LEU A 56 9.74 -1.60 21.88
N ASP A 57 8.66 -1.24 22.57
CA ASP A 57 8.71 -0.97 24.00
C ASP A 57 8.69 -2.26 24.82
N ASN A 58 7.96 -3.26 24.36
CA ASN A 58 7.88 -4.56 25.00
C ASN A 58 7.70 -5.68 23.96
N PRO A 59 8.75 -6.46 23.63
CA PRO A 59 8.67 -7.58 22.68
C PRO A 59 7.65 -8.67 23.06
N HIS A 60 7.15 -8.66 24.31
CA HIS A 60 6.12 -9.57 24.80
C HIS A 60 4.73 -8.92 24.89
N SER A 61 4.52 -7.75 24.26
CA SER A 61 3.22 -7.10 24.21
C SER A 61 2.15 -8.02 23.64
N ASP A 62 1.02 -8.08 24.32
CA ASP A 62 -0.15 -8.78 23.82
C ASP A 62 -0.87 -7.91 22.77
N LEU A 63 -0.44 -8.05 21.53
CA LEU A 63 -1.00 -7.31 20.39
C LEU A 63 -2.46 -7.66 20.11
N TYR A 64 -2.89 -8.85 20.52
CA TYR A 64 -4.22 -9.38 20.26
C TYR A 64 -5.21 -9.15 21.40
N ARG A 65 -4.82 -8.39 22.41
CA ARG A 65 -5.68 -8.09 23.54
C ARG A 65 -6.99 -7.44 23.06
N GLY A 66 -8.10 -8.11 23.31
CA GLY A 66 -9.42 -7.73 22.84
C GLY A 66 -9.84 -8.37 21.51
N ALA A 67 -8.93 -8.80 20.65
CA ALA A 67 -9.26 -9.47 19.38
C ALA A 67 -9.95 -10.83 19.59
N THR A 68 -9.67 -11.48 20.72
CA THR A 68 -10.31 -12.74 21.14
C THR A 68 -11.59 -12.49 21.93
N GLY A 69 -12.06 -11.24 21.99
CA GLY A 69 -13.20 -10.83 22.80
C GLY A 69 -14.50 -11.51 22.41
N ARG A 70 -15.33 -11.76 23.42
CA ARG A 70 -16.64 -12.39 23.28
C ARG A 70 -17.65 -11.54 22.49
N ASN A 71 -17.28 -10.33 22.12
CA ASN A 71 -18.15 -9.41 21.38
C ASN A 71 -17.56 -9.14 19.98
N PRO A 72 -18.06 -9.83 18.94
CA PRO A 72 -17.57 -9.67 17.56
C PRO A 72 -17.86 -8.28 16.97
N THR A 73 -18.62 -7.43 17.67
CA THR A 73 -18.90 -6.05 17.24
C THR A 73 -17.91 -5.03 17.80
N GLN A 74 -17.04 -5.43 18.73
CA GLN A 74 -16.03 -4.55 19.28
C GLN A 74 -14.81 -4.52 18.34
N VAL A 75 -14.69 -3.47 17.56
CA VAL A 75 -13.64 -3.28 16.56
C VAL A 75 -12.46 -2.48 17.15
N GLU A 76 -12.71 -1.73 18.23
CA GLU A 76 -11.70 -0.90 18.88
C GLU A 76 -10.85 -1.71 19.86
N ALA A 77 -9.57 -1.36 19.93
CA ALA A 77 -8.67 -1.94 20.91
C ALA A 77 -9.08 -1.51 22.33
N PRO A 78 -9.03 -2.42 23.32
CA PRO A 78 -9.34 -2.07 24.71
C PRO A 78 -8.46 -0.94 25.21
N ASP A 79 -9.03 -0.07 26.02
CA ASP A 79 -8.36 1.13 26.55
C ASP A 79 -7.09 0.84 27.33
N ASP A 80 -6.97 -0.32 27.94
CA ASP A 80 -5.82 -0.77 28.71
C ASP A 80 -4.81 -1.56 27.87
N SER A 81 -5.06 -1.77 26.57
CA SER A 81 -4.11 -2.40 25.65
C SER A 81 -2.92 -1.48 25.37
N ASP A 82 -1.77 -2.08 25.06
CA ASP A 82 -0.56 -1.31 24.74
C ASP A 82 -0.74 -0.48 23.46
N LEU A 83 -1.47 -1.01 22.47
CA LEU A 83 -1.85 -0.25 21.27
C LEU A 83 -2.60 1.05 21.62
N ALA A 84 -3.64 0.93 22.45
CA ALA A 84 -4.44 2.09 22.83
C ALA A 84 -3.67 3.12 23.65
N LYS A 85 -2.73 2.67 24.50
CA LYS A 85 -1.83 3.56 25.25
C LYS A 85 -0.93 4.36 24.31
N HIS A 86 -0.28 3.69 23.34
CA HIS A 86 0.56 4.36 22.34
C HIS A 86 -0.25 5.33 21.48
N ALA A 87 -1.42 4.92 21.00
CA ALA A 87 -2.28 5.79 20.22
C ALA A 87 -2.66 7.07 20.96
N ARG A 88 -3.01 6.97 22.23
CA ARG A 88 -3.35 8.14 23.07
C ARG A 88 -2.17 9.05 23.35
N SER A 89 -0.98 8.50 23.57
CA SER A 89 0.24 9.30 23.77
C SER A 89 0.56 10.18 22.55
N GLU A 90 0.16 9.71 21.35
CA GLU A 90 0.29 10.45 20.09
C GLU A 90 -0.95 11.30 19.74
N GLY A 91 -1.93 11.37 20.64
CA GLY A 91 -3.15 12.18 20.48
C GLY A 91 -4.26 11.54 19.63
N PHE A 92 -4.21 10.24 19.43
CA PHE A 92 -5.29 9.47 18.80
C PHE A 92 -6.30 9.03 19.83
N SER A 93 -7.60 9.29 19.59
CA SER A 93 -8.67 8.91 20.51
C SER A 93 -9.09 7.45 20.38
N VAL A 94 -8.89 6.86 19.20
CA VAL A 94 -9.33 5.50 18.85
C VAL A 94 -8.24 4.81 18.03
N VAL A 95 -8.03 3.55 18.30
CA VAL A 95 -7.27 2.63 17.45
C VAL A 95 -8.01 1.30 17.39
N TYR A 96 -7.98 0.65 16.23
CA TYR A 96 -8.61 -0.66 16.05
C TYR A 96 -7.75 -1.79 16.60
N GLN A 97 -8.39 -2.93 16.83
CA GLN A 97 -7.69 -4.14 17.27
C GLN A 97 -6.69 -4.61 16.22
N TYR A 98 -5.54 -5.07 16.68
CA TYR A 98 -4.57 -5.72 15.81
C TYR A 98 -5.03 -7.14 15.47
N ILE A 99 -5.18 -7.43 14.18
CA ILE A 99 -5.68 -8.72 13.67
C ILE A 99 -4.69 -9.36 12.67
N TYR A 100 -3.50 -8.79 12.53
CA TYR A 100 -2.49 -9.19 11.56
C TYR A 100 -1.43 -10.10 12.21
N PRO A 101 -0.64 -10.85 11.41
CA PRO A 101 0.46 -11.64 11.95
C PRO A 101 1.45 -10.79 12.76
N PRO A 102 1.98 -11.28 13.90
CA PRO A 102 2.87 -10.48 14.75
C PRO A 102 4.12 -10.03 14.01
N MET A 103 4.64 -10.85 13.09
CA MET A 103 5.80 -10.51 12.27
C MET A 103 5.62 -9.20 11.47
N LEU A 104 4.39 -8.77 11.19
CA LEU A 104 4.16 -7.49 10.52
C LEU A 104 4.52 -6.32 11.45
N ALA A 105 4.21 -6.41 12.73
CA ALA A 105 4.61 -5.42 13.72
C ALA A 105 6.15 -5.35 13.83
N ASP A 106 6.82 -6.50 13.89
CA ASP A 106 8.29 -6.58 13.91
C ASP A 106 8.92 -5.96 12.65
N MET A 107 8.38 -6.26 11.48
CA MET A 107 8.86 -5.69 10.21
C MET A 107 8.70 -4.16 10.14
N LEU A 108 7.72 -3.61 10.84
CA LEU A 108 7.42 -2.18 10.84
C LEU A 108 8.06 -1.42 12.01
N GLU A 109 8.84 -2.07 12.88
CA GLU A 109 9.61 -1.40 13.94
C GLU A 109 10.38 -0.16 13.47
N PRO A 110 11.07 -0.14 12.31
CA PRO A 110 11.76 1.06 11.84
C PRO A 110 10.83 2.25 11.66
N LEU A 111 9.56 2.01 11.28
CA LEU A 111 8.55 3.06 11.15
C LEU A 111 8.02 3.50 12.52
N GLY A 112 7.95 2.60 13.51
CA GLY A 112 7.57 2.92 14.89
C GLY A 112 8.51 3.90 15.60
N ARG A 113 9.74 4.11 15.05
CA ARG A 113 10.74 5.03 15.60
C ARG A 113 10.62 6.48 15.11
N ILE A 114 9.75 6.75 14.17
CA ILE A 114 9.52 8.09 13.62
C ILE A 114 8.07 8.51 13.91
N SER A 115 7.77 9.80 13.78
CA SER A 115 6.42 10.28 14.08
C SER A 115 5.35 9.62 13.20
N PRO A 116 4.12 9.40 13.72
CA PRO A 116 3.08 8.62 13.03
C PRO A 116 2.76 9.12 11.63
N TYR A 117 2.69 10.43 11.44
CA TYR A 117 2.39 11.01 10.12
C TYR A 117 3.52 10.83 9.11
N ARG A 118 4.79 10.93 9.55
CA ARG A 118 5.95 10.63 8.67
C ARG A 118 6.01 9.16 8.32
N ALA A 119 5.75 8.29 9.28
CA ALA A 119 5.68 6.86 9.06
C ALA A 119 4.59 6.51 8.03
N ALA A 120 3.41 7.14 8.12
CA ALA A 120 2.34 6.98 7.17
C ALA A 120 2.72 7.48 5.76
N ASP A 121 3.48 8.57 5.63
CA ASP A 121 3.98 9.04 4.33
C ASP A 121 4.97 8.06 3.70
N VAL A 122 5.89 7.51 4.50
CA VAL A 122 6.83 6.46 4.07
C VAL A 122 6.07 5.21 3.63
N TRP A 123 5.09 4.77 4.42
CA TRP A 123 4.25 3.62 4.11
C TRP A 123 3.47 3.79 2.82
N ARG A 124 2.92 4.98 2.60
CA ARG A 124 2.20 5.31 1.38
C ARG A 124 3.13 5.30 0.16
N GLY A 125 4.33 5.88 0.29
CA GLY A 125 5.36 5.80 -0.73
C GLY A 125 5.71 4.35 -1.07
N PHE A 126 5.86 3.50 -0.06
CA PHE A 126 6.07 2.05 -0.23
C PHE A 126 4.93 1.38 -1.00
N ASN A 127 3.67 1.64 -0.64
CA ASN A 127 2.51 1.08 -1.35
C ASN A 127 2.43 1.56 -2.81
N LEU A 128 2.76 2.82 -3.10
CA LEU A 128 2.83 3.32 -4.48
C LEU A 128 3.91 2.59 -5.29
N ILE A 129 5.09 2.40 -4.71
CA ILE A 129 6.17 1.61 -5.33
C ILE A 129 5.69 0.18 -5.57
N ALA A 130 5.00 -0.43 -4.61
CA ALA A 130 4.46 -1.77 -4.73
C ALA A 130 3.47 -1.89 -5.91
N ILE A 131 2.59 -0.91 -6.12
CA ILE A 131 1.70 -0.88 -7.29
C ILE A 131 2.51 -0.88 -8.59
N PHE A 132 3.51 0.00 -8.70
CA PHE A 132 4.35 0.02 -9.90
C PHE A 132 5.08 -1.29 -10.11
N LEU A 133 5.62 -1.90 -9.06
CA LEU A 133 6.27 -3.21 -9.13
C LEU A 133 5.29 -4.32 -9.57
N ALA A 134 4.01 -4.25 -9.17
CA ALA A 134 2.98 -5.17 -9.64
C ALA A 134 2.63 -4.97 -11.13
N LEU A 135 2.65 -3.73 -11.60
CA LEU A 135 2.35 -3.40 -12.99
C LEU A 135 3.42 -3.90 -13.97
N LEU A 136 4.68 -4.01 -13.55
CA LEU A 136 5.76 -4.48 -14.42
C LEU A 136 5.52 -5.92 -14.92
N PRO A 137 5.30 -6.92 -14.05
CA PRO A 137 4.99 -8.27 -14.50
C PRO A 137 3.66 -8.35 -15.25
N LEU A 138 2.65 -7.59 -14.84
CA LEU A 138 1.38 -7.53 -15.54
C LEU A 138 1.54 -6.96 -16.97
N GLY A 139 2.33 -5.91 -17.13
CA GLY A 139 2.68 -5.34 -18.44
C GLY A 139 3.39 -6.37 -19.34
N ARG A 140 4.34 -7.15 -18.80
CA ARG A 140 4.98 -8.25 -19.52
C ARG A 140 3.98 -9.32 -19.94
N LEU A 141 3.09 -9.71 -19.03
CA LEU A 141 2.03 -10.69 -19.29
C LEU A 141 1.12 -10.26 -20.44
N LEU A 142 0.75 -8.99 -20.47
CA LEU A 142 -0.10 -8.39 -21.51
C LEU A 142 0.69 -7.97 -22.75
N ARG A 143 2.00 -8.21 -22.80
CA ARG A 143 2.92 -7.80 -23.87
C ARG A 143 2.91 -6.29 -24.14
N VAL A 144 2.66 -5.52 -23.11
CA VAL A 144 2.66 -4.06 -23.16
C VAL A 144 4.08 -3.55 -22.91
N ARG A 145 4.55 -2.61 -23.72
CA ARG A 145 5.88 -2.02 -23.54
C ARG A 145 5.86 -1.00 -22.41
N LEU A 146 6.88 -1.03 -21.56
CA LEU A 146 7.13 0.05 -20.59
C LEU A 146 7.22 1.38 -21.33
N LEU A 147 6.70 2.44 -20.72
CA LEU A 147 6.65 3.81 -21.30
C LEU A 147 5.83 3.91 -22.59
N SER A 148 4.94 2.93 -22.87
CA SER A 148 3.96 3.04 -23.93
C SER A 148 2.65 3.66 -23.41
N PHE A 149 1.79 4.09 -24.34
CA PHE A 149 0.46 4.59 -24.02
C PHE A 149 -0.39 3.51 -23.31
N GLU A 150 -0.27 2.26 -23.77
CA GLU A 150 -0.98 1.11 -23.20
C GLU A 150 -0.55 0.87 -21.76
N PHE A 151 0.76 1.03 -21.44
CA PHE A 151 1.24 0.90 -20.07
C PHE A 151 0.75 2.06 -19.18
N ALA A 152 0.74 3.28 -19.70
CA ALA A 152 0.19 4.43 -18.97
C ALA A 152 -1.31 4.25 -18.70
N THR A 153 -2.06 3.72 -19.68
CA THR A 153 -3.49 3.39 -19.51
C THR A 153 -3.69 2.30 -18.45
N LEU A 154 -2.87 1.25 -18.48
CA LEU A 154 -2.91 0.19 -17.47
C LEU A 154 -2.65 0.74 -16.06
N ALA A 155 -1.64 1.59 -15.91
CA ALA A 155 -1.32 2.24 -14.64
C ALA A 155 -2.47 3.15 -14.15
N LEU A 156 -3.07 3.92 -15.06
CA LEU A 156 -4.22 4.76 -14.74
C LEU A 156 -5.41 3.91 -14.30
N CYS A 157 -5.75 2.85 -15.04
CA CYS A 157 -6.83 1.95 -14.68
C CYS A 157 -6.60 1.33 -13.29
N ALA A 158 -5.37 0.90 -13.00
CA ALA A 158 -5.02 0.34 -11.70
C ALA A 158 -5.19 1.36 -10.57
N LEU A 159 -4.66 2.58 -10.73
CA LEU A 159 -4.75 3.65 -9.73
C LEU A 159 -6.17 4.22 -9.58
N SER A 160 -6.99 4.14 -10.64
CA SER A 160 -8.41 4.55 -10.61
C SER A 160 -9.32 3.45 -10.08
N PHE A 161 -8.82 2.22 -9.97
CA PHE A 161 -9.61 1.09 -9.48
C PHE A 161 -9.97 1.30 -8.00
N PHE A 162 -11.26 1.35 -7.72
CA PHE A 162 -11.79 1.71 -6.40
C PHE A 162 -11.13 0.93 -5.23
N PRO A 163 -10.99 -0.41 -5.27
CA PRO A 163 -10.35 -1.14 -4.18
C PRO A 163 -8.89 -0.74 -3.93
N ILE A 164 -8.12 -0.40 -4.97
CA ILE A 164 -6.73 0.07 -4.80
C ILE A 164 -6.73 1.47 -4.17
N ARG A 165 -7.61 2.36 -4.59
CA ARG A 165 -7.74 3.69 -4.02
C ARG A 165 -8.11 3.64 -2.54
N GLU A 166 -9.09 2.81 -2.17
CA GLU A 166 -9.48 2.61 -0.76
C GLU A 166 -8.32 2.02 0.05
N SER A 167 -7.64 1.01 -0.49
CA SER A 167 -6.48 0.42 0.18
C SER A 167 -5.35 1.44 0.41
N LEU A 168 -5.11 2.35 -0.54
CA LEU A 168 -4.17 3.47 -0.38
C LEU A 168 -4.67 4.49 0.64
N HIS A 169 -5.99 4.77 0.62
CA HIS A 169 -6.62 5.73 1.54
C HIS A 169 -6.49 5.29 3.00
N TYR A 170 -6.75 4.03 3.28
CA TYR A 170 -6.67 3.47 4.63
C TYR A 170 -5.26 2.97 5.00
N GLY A 171 -4.31 3.01 4.09
CA GLY A 171 -2.95 2.52 4.32
C GLY A 171 -2.86 1.01 4.48
N GLN A 172 -3.73 0.25 3.78
CA GLN A 172 -3.79 -1.20 3.90
C GLN A 172 -2.56 -1.90 3.35
N ILE A 173 -2.18 -3.01 3.97
CA ILE A 173 -1.11 -3.89 3.49
C ILE A 173 -1.48 -4.65 2.21
N SER A 174 -2.77 -4.77 1.89
CA SER A 174 -3.29 -5.52 0.74
C SER A 174 -2.66 -5.12 -0.60
N VAL A 175 -2.25 -3.86 -0.75
CA VAL A 175 -1.54 -3.36 -1.94
C VAL A 175 -0.17 -4.04 -2.08
N ALA A 176 0.61 -4.05 -1.00
CA ALA A 176 1.93 -4.70 -0.98
C ALA A 176 1.81 -6.22 -1.21
N MET A 177 0.83 -6.86 -0.56
CA MET A 177 0.54 -8.29 -0.75
C MET A 177 0.16 -8.60 -2.19
N SER A 178 -0.70 -7.78 -2.82
CA SER A 178 -1.07 -7.93 -4.24
C SER A 178 0.14 -7.81 -5.17
N ALA A 179 1.08 -6.91 -4.86
CA ALA A 179 2.31 -6.76 -5.61
C ALA A 179 3.20 -8.01 -5.50
N LEU A 180 3.36 -8.55 -4.29
CA LEU A 180 4.09 -9.80 -4.06
C LEU A 180 3.45 -10.97 -4.83
N TRP A 181 2.13 -11.09 -4.77
CA TRP A 181 1.40 -12.10 -5.56
C TRP A 181 1.70 -11.98 -7.06
N ALA A 182 1.62 -10.78 -7.62
CA ALA A 182 1.90 -10.53 -9.03
C ALA A 182 3.33 -10.94 -9.41
N VAL A 183 4.32 -10.59 -8.58
CA VAL A 183 5.72 -10.97 -8.77
C VAL A 183 5.89 -12.50 -8.66
N GLY A 184 5.28 -13.13 -7.66
CA GLY A 184 5.35 -14.60 -7.46
C GLY A 184 4.78 -15.38 -8.64
N ILE A 185 3.60 -14.98 -9.13
CA ILE A 185 2.96 -15.63 -10.30
C ILE A 185 3.82 -15.47 -11.55
N CYS A 186 4.38 -14.29 -11.78
CA CYS A 186 5.24 -14.08 -12.95
C CYS A 186 6.56 -14.83 -12.84
N ALA A 187 7.17 -14.88 -11.65
CA ALA A 187 8.36 -15.67 -11.42
C ALA A 187 8.11 -17.17 -11.65
N TYR A 188 6.96 -17.68 -11.24
CA TYR A 188 6.56 -19.07 -11.52
C TYR A 188 6.43 -19.33 -13.01
N ARG A 189 5.79 -18.43 -13.74
CA ARG A 189 5.62 -18.53 -15.19
C ARG A 189 6.94 -18.42 -15.97
N ASP A 190 7.89 -17.62 -15.47
CA ASP A 190 9.20 -17.43 -16.08
C ASP A 190 10.21 -18.53 -15.66
N ASP A 191 9.72 -19.68 -15.19
CA ASP A 191 10.51 -20.83 -14.72
C ASP A 191 11.56 -20.47 -13.66
N ASN A 192 11.23 -19.49 -12.78
CA ASN A 192 12.05 -19.13 -11.63
C ASN A 192 11.40 -19.57 -10.30
N PRO A 193 11.42 -20.88 -9.99
CA PRO A 193 10.71 -21.42 -8.83
C PRO A 193 11.28 -20.92 -7.50
N ARG A 194 12.58 -20.55 -7.45
CA ARG A 194 13.21 -20.03 -6.24
C ARG A 194 12.64 -18.66 -5.85
N LEU A 195 12.54 -17.75 -6.83
CA LEU A 195 11.94 -16.44 -6.59
C LEU A 195 10.46 -16.57 -6.26
N SER A 196 9.73 -17.42 -7.00
CA SER A 196 8.32 -17.68 -6.73
C SER A 196 8.12 -18.19 -5.29
N ALA A 197 8.88 -19.22 -4.88
CA ALA A 197 8.79 -19.77 -3.54
C ALA A 197 9.16 -18.76 -2.46
N ALA A 198 10.23 -17.96 -2.66
CA ALA A 198 10.64 -16.94 -1.71
C ALA A 198 9.55 -15.87 -1.51
N VAL A 199 8.92 -15.42 -2.61
CA VAL A 199 7.84 -14.44 -2.54
C VAL A 199 6.61 -15.01 -1.85
N LEU A 200 6.20 -16.24 -2.19
CA LEU A 200 5.04 -16.88 -1.58
C LEU A 200 5.25 -17.24 -0.10
N ALA A 201 6.49 -17.38 0.35
CA ALA A 201 6.79 -17.60 1.77
C ALA A 201 6.64 -16.33 2.64
N ILE A 202 6.58 -15.14 2.02
CA ILE A 202 6.38 -13.85 2.71
C ILE A 202 4.89 -13.54 2.89
N ILE A 203 4.04 -14.10 2.04
CA ILE A 203 2.59 -13.90 2.02
C ILE A 203 1.89 -14.84 2.99
#